data_d32c14db3ec02c6d2b985f9a18a6c60d
#
_entry.id   d32c14db3ec02c6d2b985f9a18a6c60d
#
_cell.length_a   1.000
_cell.length_b   1.000
_cell.length_c   1.000
_cell.angle_alpha   90.00
_cell.angle_beta   90.00
_cell.angle_gamma   90.00
#
_symmetry.space_group_name_H-M   'P 1'
#
loop_
_entity.id
_entity.type
_entity.pdbx_description
1 polymer ?
#
loop_
_entity_poly.entity_id
_entity_poly.type
_entity_poly.pdbx_seq_one_letter_code
_entity_poly.pdbx_strand_id
1 'polypeptide(L)'
;ILSKTASANAYQETGLGVNYSRVKQVRDYFLDKTYRKESGRSMFYEVSTEVMEEVESQLGELNGEAFQTTMTDFWTALQELSKDPSSSVTQGMLVQRAAEFVQRAGAVYSGLSSYQNNLNTQIKQNVDKINKYGSQLLTLNDQIRAIESGGIEHANDLRDARNQILDELSELTNMTFSEDRYGSVSVQIEGVDFVKDGTCYEIALKTDEATSFYTPFWPQDATYTVRADGTRDYNIDGAEVFDLSVEISSDLNTDIGGLKAMLLARGDHR
;
A
#
# COMPACT_ATOMS: atom_id res chain seq x y z
N ILE A 1 25.55 33.19 -19.06
CA ILE A 1 25.26 34.24 -20.06
C ILE A 1 25.68 35.57 -19.44
N LEU A 2 26.62 36.25 -20.07
CA LEU A 2 27.02 37.60 -19.69
C LEU A 2 25.90 38.58 -20.11
N SER A 3 25.25 39.23 -19.16
CA SER A 3 24.33 40.30 -19.45
C SER A 3 25.09 41.63 -19.59
N LYS A 4 24.80 42.35 -20.62
CA LYS A 4 25.40 43.69 -20.87
C LYS A 4 24.27 44.71 -20.87
N THR A 5 24.46 45.82 -20.15
CA THR A 5 23.61 47.01 -20.33
C THR A 5 24.21 47.90 -21.40
N ALA A 6 23.40 48.32 -22.36
CA ALA A 6 23.79 49.35 -23.34
C ALA A 6 23.90 50.69 -22.60
N SER A 7 25.09 51.32 -22.64
CA SER A 7 25.30 52.68 -22.14
C SER A 7 25.13 53.65 -23.31
N ALA A 8 24.49 54.81 -23.05
CA ALA A 8 24.30 55.88 -24.04
C ALA A 8 25.63 56.52 -24.46
N ASN A 9 26.75 56.28 -23.79
CA ASN A 9 28.09 56.71 -24.15
C ASN A 9 28.97 55.50 -24.45
N ALA A 10 29.40 55.36 -25.68
CA ALA A 10 30.06 54.18 -26.27
C ALA A 10 31.42 53.77 -25.67
N TYR A 11 31.84 54.32 -24.52
CA TYR A 11 33.16 54.08 -23.95
C TYR A 11 33.22 53.34 -22.60
N GLN A 12 32.09 52.97 -22.01
CA GLN A 12 32.08 52.16 -20.78
C GLN A 12 31.03 51.07 -20.84
N GLU A 13 31.44 49.86 -21.21
CA GLU A 13 30.66 48.65 -20.96
C GLU A 13 30.95 48.16 -19.56
N THR A 14 30.00 48.30 -18.63
CA THR A 14 30.08 47.68 -17.31
C THR A 14 29.51 46.30 -17.38
N GLY A 15 30.34 45.28 -17.20
CA GLY A 15 29.87 43.90 -17.05
C GLY A 15 29.07 43.75 -15.75
N LEU A 16 27.81 43.36 -15.83
CA LEU A 16 26.92 43.15 -14.67
C LEU A 16 27.16 41.80 -13.98
N GLY A 17 28.27 41.12 -14.27
CA GLY A 17 28.57 39.81 -13.70
C GLY A 17 27.79 38.66 -14.35
N VAL A 18 27.94 37.50 -13.78
CA VAL A 18 27.17 36.28 -14.18
C VAL A 18 25.87 36.27 -13.40
N ASN A 19 24.76 36.34 -14.10
CA ASN A 19 23.45 36.17 -13.48
C ASN A 19 22.95 34.77 -13.77
N TYR A 20 22.46 34.07 -12.75
CA TYR A 20 21.76 32.80 -12.93
C TYR A 20 20.44 33.09 -13.64
N SER A 21 20.36 32.70 -14.91
CA SER A 21 19.16 32.96 -15.69
C SER A 21 18.03 31.96 -15.42
N ARG A 22 18.37 30.76 -14.95
CA ARG A 22 17.40 29.70 -14.70
C ARG A 22 18.04 28.51 -13.95
N VAL A 23 17.44 28.08 -12.85
CA VAL A 23 17.68 26.74 -12.28
C VAL A 23 16.60 25.82 -12.87
N LYS A 24 17.00 24.84 -13.68
CA LYS A 24 16.09 23.87 -14.29
C LYS A 24 16.36 22.51 -13.66
N GLN A 25 15.33 21.90 -13.08
CA GLN A 25 15.35 20.50 -12.67
C GLN A 25 15.44 19.65 -13.96
N VAL A 26 16.46 18.81 -14.05
CA VAL A 26 16.59 17.80 -15.11
C VAL A 26 16.16 16.49 -14.48
N ARG A 27 14.93 16.07 -14.73
CA ARG A 27 14.40 14.80 -14.30
C ARG A 27 14.04 13.95 -15.52
N ASP A 28 14.38 12.67 -15.47
CA ASP A 28 14.04 11.73 -16.53
C ASP A 28 12.71 11.04 -16.19
N TYR A 29 11.65 11.42 -16.91
CA TYR A 29 10.30 10.88 -16.72
C TYR A 29 10.24 9.36 -16.85
N PHE A 30 11.04 8.79 -17.74
CA PHE A 30 11.08 7.34 -17.95
C PHE A 30 11.70 6.62 -16.75
N LEU A 31 12.79 7.16 -16.21
CA LEU A 31 13.44 6.62 -15.02
C LEU A 31 12.52 6.73 -13.80
N ASP A 32 11.83 7.86 -13.63
CA ASP A 32 10.87 8.04 -12.53
C ASP A 32 9.73 7.02 -12.60
N LYS A 33 9.18 6.80 -13.80
CA LYS A 33 8.11 5.82 -14.00
C LYS A 33 8.58 4.40 -13.68
N THR A 34 9.78 4.04 -14.12
CA THR A 34 10.38 2.73 -13.86
C THR A 34 10.69 2.57 -12.38
N TYR A 35 11.32 3.56 -11.76
CA TYR A 35 11.63 3.56 -10.33
C TYR A 35 10.37 3.33 -9.49
N ARG A 36 9.32 4.12 -9.70
CA ARG A 36 8.06 4.00 -8.96
C ARG A 36 7.42 2.64 -9.12
N LYS A 37 7.43 2.09 -10.33
CA LYS A 37 6.90 0.75 -10.57
C LYS A 37 7.67 -0.32 -9.80
N GLU A 38 9.01 -0.28 -9.86
CA GLU A 38 9.84 -1.27 -9.17
C GLU A 38 9.86 -1.07 -7.65
N SER A 39 9.74 0.18 -7.15
CA SER A 39 9.55 0.46 -5.73
C SER A 39 8.24 -0.15 -5.20
N GLY A 40 7.14 0.01 -5.93
CA GLY A 40 5.86 -0.63 -5.58
C GLY A 40 5.93 -2.16 -5.59
N ARG A 41 6.69 -2.74 -6.54
CA ARG A 41 6.94 -4.19 -6.57
C ARG A 41 7.77 -4.64 -5.37
N SER A 42 8.84 -3.92 -5.06
CA SER A 42 9.67 -4.20 -3.89
C SER A 42 8.84 -4.21 -2.61
N MET A 43 7.99 -3.20 -2.42
CA MET A 43 7.13 -3.09 -1.25
C MET A 43 6.11 -4.24 -1.18
N PHE A 44 5.56 -4.70 -2.32
CA PHE A 44 4.66 -5.86 -2.35
C PHE A 44 5.33 -7.11 -1.78
N TYR A 45 6.56 -7.39 -2.20
CA TYR A 45 7.30 -8.56 -1.73
C TYR A 45 7.85 -8.37 -0.31
N GLU A 46 8.21 -7.16 0.10
CA GLU A 46 8.63 -6.84 1.47
C GLU A 46 7.49 -7.13 2.45
N VAL A 47 6.29 -6.60 2.22
CA VAL A 47 5.11 -6.89 3.03
C VAL A 47 4.79 -8.39 3.04
N SER A 48 4.89 -9.06 1.89
CA SER A 48 4.63 -10.51 1.81
C SER A 48 5.63 -11.31 2.65
N THR A 49 6.90 -10.88 2.69
CA THR A 49 7.95 -11.51 3.50
C THR A 49 7.70 -11.29 4.99
N GLU A 50 7.40 -10.04 5.41
CA GLU A 50 7.07 -9.72 6.80
C GLU A 50 5.88 -10.55 7.32
N VAL A 51 4.85 -10.73 6.48
CA VAL A 51 3.70 -11.57 6.84
C VAL A 51 4.10 -13.02 7.04
N MET A 52 4.93 -13.57 6.15
CA MET A 52 5.38 -14.97 6.28
C MET A 52 6.26 -15.16 7.52
N GLU A 53 7.14 -14.22 7.82
CA GLU A 53 7.95 -14.23 9.05
C GLU A 53 7.07 -14.21 10.32
N GLU A 54 5.99 -13.41 10.33
CA GLU A 54 5.06 -13.39 11.44
C GLU A 54 4.30 -14.72 11.58
N VAL A 55 3.85 -15.32 10.47
CA VAL A 55 3.20 -16.64 10.47
C VAL A 55 4.16 -17.70 11.00
N GLU A 56 5.41 -17.72 10.56
CA GLU A 56 6.45 -18.64 11.08
C GLU A 56 6.68 -18.44 12.58
N SER A 57 6.71 -17.18 13.03
CA SER A 57 6.84 -16.84 14.45
C SER A 57 5.68 -17.39 15.28
N GLN A 58 4.42 -17.24 14.81
CA GLN A 58 3.24 -17.74 15.51
C GLN A 58 3.20 -19.28 15.55
N LEU A 59 3.66 -19.95 14.52
CA LEU A 59 3.81 -21.41 14.51
C LEU A 59 4.92 -21.89 15.46
N GLY A 60 5.82 -21.00 15.88
CA GLY A 60 6.90 -21.28 16.83
C GLY A 60 8.05 -22.06 16.24
N GLU A 61 8.20 -22.06 14.90
CA GLU A 61 9.21 -22.85 14.19
C GLU A 61 10.64 -22.35 14.44
N LEU A 62 10.80 -21.07 14.78
CA LEU A 62 12.11 -20.44 14.97
C LEU A 62 12.61 -20.44 16.43
N ASN A 63 11.75 -20.40 17.47
CA ASN A 63 12.18 -20.13 18.84
C ASN A 63 11.36 -20.77 19.97
N GLY A 64 10.59 -21.83 19.72
CA GLY A 64 9.73 -22.40 20.76
C GLY A 64 9.33 -23.85 20.56
N GLU A 65 8.33 -24.33 21.34
CA GLU A 65 7.67 -25.57 21.02
C GLU A 65 6.88 -25.41 19.73
N ALA A 66 7.48 -25.89 18.63
CA ALA A 66 6.88 -25.80 17.31
C ALA A 66 5.51 -26.50 17.31
N PHE A 67 4.54 -25.93 16.62
CA PHE A 67 3.22 -26.55 16.41
C PHE A 67 3.36 -27.97 15.87
N GLN A 68 4.33 -28.17 14.96
CA GLN A 68 4.68 -29.48 14.41
C GLN A 68 5.12 -30.49 15.47
N THR A 69 5.89 -30.06 16.49
CA THR A 69 6.34 -30.94 17.58
C THR A 69 5.15 -31.43 18.39
N THR A 70 4.23 -30.54 18.81
CA THR A 70 3.04 -30.95 19.58
C THR A 70 2.12 -31.86 18.79
N MET A 71 1.99 -31.65 17.46
CA MET A 71 1.24 -32.54 16.57
C MET A 71 1.91 -33.92 16.44
N THR A 72 3.23 -33.99 16.34
CA THR A 72 4.01 -35.22 16.27
C THR A 72 3.91 -36.00 17.57
N ASP A 73 4.00 -35.35 18.72
CA ASP A 73 3.86 -35.94 20.03
C ASP A 73 2.46 -36.52 20.26
N PHE A 74 1.43 -35.78 19.83
CA PHE A 74 0.04 -36.29 19.87
C PHE A 74 -0.13 -37.54 19.00
N TRP A 75 0.43 -37.52 17.76
CA TRP A 75 0.40 -38.70 16.89
C TRP A 75 1.13 -39.89 17.48
N THR A 76 2.30 -39.66 18.09
CA THR A 76 3.07 -40.69 18.75
C THR A 76 2.32 -41.30 19.91
N ALA A 77 1.63 -40.49 20.72
CA ALA A 77 0.80 -40.98 21.81
C ALA A 77 -0.38 -41.83 21.32
N LEU A 78 -0.99 -41.52 20.17
CA LEU A 78 -2.00 -42.33 19.51
C LEU A 78 -1.45 -43.71 19.08
N GLN A 79 -0.23 -43.75 18.55
CA GLN A 79 0.43 -45.00 18.16
C GLN A 79 0.74 -45.86 19.39
N GLU A 80 1.23 -45.27 20.48
CA GLU A 80 1.49 -46.02 21.71
C GLU A 80 0.19 -46.56 22.34
N LEU A 81 -0.89 -45.80 22.36
CA LEU A 81 -2.20 -46.29 22.80
C LEU A 81 -2.68 -47.48 21.93
N SER A 82 -2.41 -47.46 20.61
CA SER A 82 -2.83 -48.54 19.71
C SER A 82 -2.12 -49.88 20.02
N LYS A 83 -0.92 -49.85 20.62
CA LYS A 83 -0.15 -51.04 21.01
C LYS A 83 -0.66 -51.65 22.30
N ASP A 84 -1.11 -50.83 23.26
CA ASP A 84 -1.68 -51.29 24.54
C ASP A 84 -2.86 -50.38 24.94
N PRO A 85 -4.07 -50.63 24.38
CA PRO A 85 -5.26 -49.84 24.66
C PRO A 85 -5.78 -49.93 26.08
N SER A 86 -5.38 -50.98 26.82
CA SER A 86 -5.85 -51.23 28.18
C SER A 86 -5.00 -50.53 29.25
N SER A 87 -3.84 -50.05 28.91
CA SER A 87 -2.92 -49.36 29.82
C SER A 87 -3.40 -47.96 30.20
N SER A 88 -3.61 -47.75 31.49
CA SER A 88 -3.97 -46.43 32.03
C SER A 88 -2.88 -45.38 31.81
N VAL A 89 -1.63 -45.83 31.65
CA VAL A 89 -0.48 -44.96 31.38
C VAL A 89 -0.53 -44.39 29.95
N THR A 90 -0.77 -45.25 28.95
CA THR A 90 -0.88 -44.82 27.55
C THR A 90 -2.14 -43.97 27.33
N GLN A 91 -3.25 -44.30 28.01
CA GLN A 91 -4.46 -43.47 28.00
C GLN A 91 -4.19 -42.06 28.59
N GLY A 92 -3.52 -42.02 29.77
CA GLY A 92 -3.16 -40.75 30.42
C GLY A 92 -2.21 -39.90 29.58
N MET A 93 -1.21 -40.55 28.95
CA MET A 93 -0.29 -39.87 28.04
C MET A 93 -1.01 -39.26 26.85
N LEU A 94 -1.94 -39.99 26.22
CA LEU A 94 -2.72 -39.47 25.09
C LEU A 94 -3.54 -38.24 25.50
N VAL A 95 -4.22 -38.30 26.65
CA VAL A 95 -5.03 -37.16 27.14
C VAL A 95 -4.15 -35.93 27.38
N GLN A 96 -2.97 -36.10 27.95
CA GLN A 96 -2.03 -35.00 28.18
C GLN A 96 -1.55 -34.40 26.87
N ARG A 97 -1.07 -35.23 25.91
CA ARG A 97 -0.59 -34.73 24.60
C ARG A 97 -1.71 -34.10 23.76
N ALA A 98 -2.94 -34.61 23.85
CA ALA A 98 -4.10 -33.98 23.23
C ALA A 98 -4.40 -32.60 23.83
N ALA A 99 -4.30 -32.45 25.15
CA ALA A 99 -4.51 -31.16 25.82
C ALA A 99 -3.44 -30.14 25.42
N GLU A 100 -2.16 -30.55 25.37
CA GLU A 100 -1.03 -29.71 24.91
C GLU A 100 -1.23 -29.26 23.46
N PHE A 101 -1.61 -30.17 22.56
CA PHE A 101 -1.90 -29.87 21.16
C PHE A 101 -3.06 -28.86 21.02
N VAL A 102 -4.19 -29.08 21.72
CA VAL A 102 -5.33 -28.14 21.65
C VAL A 102 -4.98 -26.78 22.21
N GLN A 103 -4.20 -26.72 23.30
CA GLN A 103 -3.73 -25.44 23.86
C GLN A 103 -2.84 -24.69 22.87
N ARG A 104 -1.90 -25.40 22.22
CA ARG A 104 -1.01 -24.79 21.23
C ARG A 104 -1.77 -24.33 19.99
N ALA A 105 -2.70 -25.15 19.47
CA ALA A 105 -3.57 -24.78 18.35
C ALA A 105 -4.39 -23.53 18.66
N GLY A 106 -4.94 -23.44 19.87
CA GLY A 106 -5.68 -22.26 20.33
C GLY A 106 -4.79 -21.01 20.40
N ALA A 107 -3.55 -21.15 20.86
CA ALA A 107 -2.60 -20.03 20.90
C ALA A 107 -2.24 -19.52 19.50
N VAL A 108 -1.94 -20.44 18.57
CA VAL A 108 -1.64 -20.10 17.15
C VAL A 108 -2.83 -19.40 16.51
N TYR A 109 -4.04 -19.96 16.66
CA TYR A 109 -5.26 -19.35 16.15
C TYR A 109 -5.46 -17.92 16.67
N SER A 110 -5.29 -17.71 17.97
CA SER A 110 -5.44 -16.39 18.60
C SER A 110 -4.38 -15.42 18.11
N GLY A 111 -3.13 -15.87 17.95
CA GLY A 111 -2.03 -15.05 17.41
C GLY A 111 -2.32 -14.61 15.97
N LEU A 112 -2.66 -15.54 15.10
CA LEU A 112 -2.98 -15.24 13.69
C LEU A 112 -4.21 -14.33 13.55
N SER A 113 -5.26 -14.56 14.35
CA SER A 113 -6.45 -13.71 14.36
C SER A 113 -6.12 -12.29 14.82
N SER A 114 -5.26 -12.14 15.83
CA SER A 114 -4.79 -10.82 16.29
C SER A 114 -3.98 -10.11 15.19
N TYR A 115 -3.14 -10.85 14.47
CA TYR A 115 -2.37 -10.31 13.36
C TYR A 115 -3.25 -9.88 12.18
N GLN A 116 -4.28 -10.67 11.81
CA GLN A 116 -5.27 -10.27 10.80
C GLN A 116 -5.97 -8.94 11.17
N ASN A 117 -6.34 -8.76 12.43
CA ASN A 117 -6.94 -7.52 12.91
C ASN A 117 -5.96 -6.35 12.86
N ASN A 118 -4.67 -6.59 13.10
CA ASN A 118 -3.62 -5.58 12.93
C ASN A 118 -3.49 -5.18 11.47
N LEU A 119 -3.39 -6.14 10.54
CA LEU A 119 -3.38 -5.86 9.09
C LEU A 119 -4.61 -5.06 8.67
N ASN A 120 -5.80 -5.40 9.17
CA ASN A 120 -7.03 -4.66 8.91
C ASN A 120 -6.94 -3.19 9.35
N THR A 121 -6.33 -2.94 10.50
CA THR A 121 -6.09 -1.58 10.99
C THR A 121 -5.08 -0.83 10.12
N GLN A 122 -3.99 -1.48 9.71
CA GLN A 122 -2.98 -0.90 8.83
C GLN A 122 -3.56 -0.58 7.44
N ILE A 123 -4.42 -1.46 6.89
CA ILE A 123 -5.13 -1.21 5.62
C ILE A 123 -5.93 0.10 5.70
N LYS A 124 -6.70 0.30 6.79
CA LYS A 124 -7.43 1.55 7.00
C LYS A 124 -6.50 2.76 7.04
N GLN A 125 -5.42 2.68 7.83
CA GLN A 125 -4.45 3.78 7.95
C GLN A 125 -3.79 4.11 6.61
N ASN A 126 -3.47 3.10 5.80
CA ASN A 126 -2.89 3.30 4.48
C ASN A 126 -3.88 3.93 3.50
N VAL A 127 -5.17 3.57 3.54
CA VAL A 127 -6.21 4.25 2.73
C VAL A 127 -6.34 5.71 3.16
N ASP A 128 -6.38 6.01 4.46
CA ASP A 128 -6.40 7.38 4.97
C ASP A 128 -5.16 8.17 4.52
N LYS A 129 -3.98 7.54 4.51
CA LYS A 129 -2.71 8.12 4.02
C LYS A 129 -2.77 8.41 2.52
N ILE A 130 -3.28 7.47 1.72
CA ILE A 130 -3.47 7.65 0.26
C ILE A 130 -4.39 8.85 -0.02
N ASN A 131 -5.55 8.93 0.63
CA ASN A 131 -6.49 10.06 0.45
C ASN A 131 -5.86 11.40 0.82
N LYS A 132 -5.07 11.43 1.91
CA LYS A 132 -4.30 12.61 2.29
C LYS A 132 -3.30 13.01 1.20
N TYR A 133 -2.60 12.05 0.60
CA TYR A 133 -1.69 12.33 -0.52
C TYR A 133 -2.42 12.89 -1.73
N GLY A 134 -3.61 12.39 -2.05
CA GLY A 134 -4.44 12.95 -3.13
C GLY A 134 -4.75 14.43 -2.91
N SER A 135 -5.19 14.80 -1.72
CA SER A 135 -5.48 16.19 -1.34
C SER A 135 -4.23 17.08 -1.38
N GLN A 136 -3.07 16.57 -0.94
CA GLN A 136 -1.80 17.27 -1.01
C GLN A 136 -1.33 17.48 -2.46
N LEU A 137 -1.49 16.47 -3.32
CA LEU A 137 -1.17 16.56 -4.75
C LEU A 137 -1.98 17.66 -5.45
N LEU A 138 -3.28 17.77 -5.15
CA LEU A 138 -4.11 18.87 -5.66
C LEU A 138 -3.57 20.23 -5.24
N THR A 139 -3.29 20.38 -3.94
CA THR A 139 -2.75 21.65 -3.41
C THR A 139 -1.42 22.02 -4.07
N LEU A 140 -0.50 21.06 -4.23
CA LEU A 140 0.79 21.29 -4.89
C LEU A 140 0.62 21.61 -6.38
N ASN A 141 -0.29 20.94 -7.08
CA ASN A 141 -0.60 21.24 -8.47
C ASN A 141 -1.06 22.70 -8.65
N ASP A 142 -1.96 23.18 -7.76
CA ASP A 142 -2.45 24.54 -7.82
C ASP A 142 -1.36 25.57 -7.51
N GLN A 143 -0.51 25.30 -6.51
CA GLN A 143 0.61 26.17 -6.15
C GLN A 143 1.67 26.24 -7.28
N ILE A 144 2.04 25.10 -7.86
CA ILE A 144 2.98 25.02 -8.98
C ILE A 144 2.42 25.80 -10.17
N ARG A 145 1.15 25.60 -10.52
CA ARG A 145 0.49 26.31 -11.62
C ARG A 145 0.45 27.80 -11.38
N ALA A 146 0.19 28.26 -10.16
CA ALA A 146 0.15 29.67 -9.81
C ALA A 146 1.53 30.34 -9.99
N ILE A 147 2.60 29.70 -9.53
CA ILE A 147 3.97 30.23 -9.65
C ILE A 147 4.45 30.21 -11.10
N GLU A 148 4.20 29.10 -11.82
CA GLU A 148 4.75 28.90 -13.17
C GLU A 148 3.89 29.54 -14.27
N SER A 149 2.69 30.05 -13.95
CA SER A 149 1.81 30.70 -14.93
C SER A 149 2.44 31.90 -15.64
N GLY A 150 3.36 32.58 -14.97
CA GLY A 150 4.12 33.73 -15.55
C GLY A 150 5.26 33.32 -16.47
N GLY A 151 5.64 32.05 -16.55
CA GLY A 151 6.69 31.51 -17.41
C GLY A 151 8.12 31.95 -17.05
N ILE A 152 8.31 32.62 -15.92
CA ILE A 152 9.60 33.19 -15.48
C ILE A 152 10.21 32.33 -14.35
N GLU A 153 9.40 31.87 -13.40
CA GLU A 153 9.82 31.11 -12.24
C GLU A 153 9.50 29.62 -12.40
N HIS A 154 10.29 28.78 -11.72
CA HIS A 154 10.06 27.35 -11.58
C HIS A 154 9.92 27.02 -10.11
N ALA A 155 8.84 26.34 -9.76
CA ALA A 155 8.52 25.92 -8.39
C ALA A 155 9.25 24.61 -8.02
N ASN A 156 10.60 24.58 -8.09
CA ASN A 156 11.39 23.36 -7.93
C ASN A 156 11.13 22.66 -6.59
N ASP A 157 11.08 23.42 -5.48
CA ASP A 157 10.84 22.87 -4.14
C ASP A 157 9.46 22.19 -4.02
N LEU A 158 8.42 22.80 -4.64
CA LEU A 158 7.07 22.22 -4.65
C LEU A 158 7.00 20.99 -5.57
N ARG A 159 7.75 21.01 -6.68
CA ARG A 159 7.88 19.85 -7.55
C ARG A 159 8.59 18.69 -6.85
N ASP A 160 9.62 18.98 -6.04
CA ASP A 160 10.32 17.96 -5.25
C ASP A 160 9.41 17.38 -4.16
N ALA A 161 8.68 18.23 -3.44
CA ALA A 161 7.68 17.77 -2.48
C ALA A 161 6.58 16.90 -3.13
N ARG A 162 6.11 17.29 -4.32
CA ARG A 162 5.14 16.49 -5.10
C ARG A 162 5.72 15.15 -5.52
N ASN A 163 6.96 15.12 -5.97
CA ASN A 163 7.63 13.89 -6.37
C ASN A 163 7.80 12.93 -5.20
N GLN A 164 8.14 13.43 -4.01
CA GLN A 164 8.22 12.61 -2.81
C GLN A 164 6.86 11.94 -2.51
N ILE A 165 5.75 12.68 -2.60
CA ILE A 165 4.41 12.09 -2.41
C ILE A 165 4.11 11.01 -3.46
N LEU A 166 4.50 11.25 -4.72
CA LEU A 166 4.32 10.26 -5.79
C LEU A 166 5.18 9.00 -5.55
N ASP A 167 6.39 9.16 -5.04
CA ASP A 167 7.28 8.05 -4.69
C ASP A 167 6.65 7.22 -3.55
N GLU A 168 6.20 7.85 -2.46
CA GLU A 168 5.54 7.18 -1.34
C GLU A 168 4.18 6.53 -1.72
N LEU A 169 3.43 7.16 -2.64
CA LEU A 169 2.19 6.59 -3.16
C LEU A 169 2.43 5.34 -4.00
N SER A 170 3.53 5.32 -4.76
CA SER A 170 3.92 4.17 -5.59
C SER A 170 4.32 2.93 -4.79
N GLU A 171 4.78 3.10 -3.56
CA GLU A 171 5.04 1.98 -2.63
C GLU A 171 3.74 1.34 -2.15
N LEU A 172 2.69 2.14 -1.96
CA LEU A 172 1.41 1.65 -1.45
C LEU A 172 0.53 1.02 -2.53
N THR A 173 0.59 1.54 -3.77
CA THR A 173 -0.36 1.18 -4.84
C THR A 173 0.33 1.08 -6.19
N ASN A 174 -0.28 0.31 -7.12
CA ASN A 174 0.10 0.35 -8.52
C ASN A 174 -0.44 1.63 -9.16
N MET A 175 0.39 2.68 -9.15
CA MET A 175 0.00 3.98 -9.65
C MET A 175 0.64 4.32 -10.98
N THR A 176 -0.06 5.09 -11.80
CA THR A 176 0.47 5.75 -12.97
C THR A 176 0.24 7.26 -12.87
N PHE A 177 1.12 8.04 -13.49
CA PHE A 177 1.00 9.49 -13.47
C PHE A 177 1.31 10.08 -14.83
N SER A 178 0.77 11.27 -15.09
CA SER A 178 1.09 12.08 -16.25
C SER A 178 1.09 13.55 -15.86
N GLU A 179 2.00 14.34 -16.42
CA GLU A 179 2.07 15.79 -16.22
C GLU A 179 1.58 16.49 -17.47
N ASP A 180 0.71 17.47 -17.31
CA ASP A 180 0.22 18.29 -18.41
C ASP A 180 1.22 19.42 -18.76
N ARG A 181 0.91 20.18 -19.83
CA ARG A 181 1.73 21.31 -20.26
C ARG A 181 1.78 22.48 -19.28
N TYR A 182 0.90 22.50 -18.29
CA TYR A 182 0.81 23.54 -17.26
C TYR A 182 1.45 23.11 -15.93
N GLY A 183 2.09 21.94 -15.89
CA GLY A 183 2.75 21.43 -14.72
C GLY A 183 1.83 20.72 -13.72
N SER A 184 0.56 20.50 -14.03
CA SER A 184 -0.34 19.71 -13.20
C SER A 184 -0.16 18.22 -13.44
N VAL A 185 -0.10 17.44 -12.37
CA VAL A 185 0.01 15.98 -12.42
C VAL A 185 -1.35 15.34 -12.19
N SER A 186 -1.73 14.46 -13.09
CA SER A 186 -2.85 13.53 -12.93
C SER A 186 -2.31 12.17 -12.48
N VAL A 187 -3.02 11.49 -11.58
CA VAL A 187 -2.64 10.20 -11.01
C VAL A 187 -3.79 9.22 -11.14
N GLN A 188 -3.48 8.00 -11.54
CA GLN A 188 -4.40 6.86 -11.51
C GLN A 188 -3.86 5.79 -10.56
N ILE A 189 -4.74 5.11 -9.87
CA ILE A 189 -4.46 3.95 -9.01
C ILE A 189 -5.22 2.76 -9.58
N GLU A 190 -4.51 1.66 -9.85
CA GLU A 190 -5.07 0.45 -10.49
C GLU A 190 -5.84 0.77 -11.79
N GLY A 191 -5.39 1.81 -12.53
CA GLY A 191 -6.01 2.25 -13.78
C GLY A 191 -7.23 3.17 -13.62
N VAL A 192 -7.69 3.44 -12.41
CA VAL A 192 -8.81 4.34 -12.11
C VAL A 192 -8.28 5.72 -11.74
N ASP A 193 -8.97 6.79 -12.20
CA ASP A 193 -8.58 8.18 -11.92
C ASP A 193 -8.68 8.46 -10.42
N PHE A 194 -7.54 8.86 -9.82
CA PHE A 194 -7.43 9.25 -8.41
C PHE A 194 -7.33 10.76 -8.25
N VAL A 195 -6.40 11.39 -8.96
CA VAL A 195 -6.27 12.85 -9.03
C VAL A 195 -6.33 13.25 -10.48
N LYS A 196 -7.34 14.02 -10.86
CA LYS A 196 -7.54 14.45 -12.23
C LYS A 196 -8.38 15.72 -12.31
N ASP A 197 -8.03 16.62 -13.22
CA ASP A 197 -8.79 17.85 -13.55
C ASP A 197 -9.19 18.69 -12.31
N GLY A 198 -8.29 18.79 -11.33
CA GLY A 198 -8.56 19.54 -10.08
C GLY A 198 -9.48 18.82 -9.09
N THR A 199 -9.71 17.53 -9.27
CA THR A 199 -10.52 16.71 -8.37
C THR A 199 -9.68 15.56 -7.81
N CYS A 200 -9.87 15.25 -6.52
CA CYS A 200 -9.39 14.03 -5.90
C CYS A 200 -10.58 13.10 -5.66
N TYR A 201 -10.51 11.91 -6.20
CA TYR A 201 -11.49 10.84 -6.00
C TYR A 201 -11.02 9.97 -4.84
N GLU A 202 -11.59 10.21 -3.66
CA GLU A 202 -11.17 9.50 -2.45
C GLU A 202 -11.59 8.04 -2.47
N ILE A 203 -10.70 7.17 -1.99
CA ILE A 203 -10.99 5.75 -1.74
C ILE A 203 -11.79 5.66 -0.45
N ALA A 204 -12.92 4.97 -0.48
CA ALA A 204 -13.71 4.66 0.71
C ALA A 204 -13.48 3.22 1.18
N LEU A 205 -13.91 2.95 2.41
CA LEU A 205 -13.83 1.63 3.02
C LEU A 205 -15.23 1.10 3.31
N LYS A 206 -15.54 -0.08 2.81
CA LYS A 206 -16.71 -0.85 3.23
C LYS A 206 -16.30 -1.86 4.27
N THR A 207 -17.06 -1.93 5.37
CA THR A 207 -16.86 -2.95 6.40
C THR A 207 -17.71 -4.17 6.07
N ASP A 208 -17.11 -5.34 6.01
CA ASP A 208 -17.84 -6.61 5.93
C ASP A 208 -18.51 -6.92 7.27
N GLU A 209 -19.79 -7.30 7.25
CA GLU A 209 -20.57 -7.52 8.47
C GLU A 209 -20.15 -8.78 9.23
N ALA A 210 -19.62 -9.80 8.53
CA ALA A 210 -19.25 -11.06 9.13
C ALA A 210 -17.84 -11.04 9.75
N THR A 211 -16.88 -10.42 9.06
CA THR A 211 -15.46 -10.40 9.45
C THR A 211 -15.02 -9.09 10.09
N SER A 212 -15.79 -8.02 9.92
CA SER A 212 -15.40 -6.63 10.25
C SER A 212 -14.18 -6.14 9.48
N PHE A 213 -13.83 -6.77 8.37
CA PHE A 213 -12.71 -6.38 7.53
C PHE A 213 -13.08 -5.23 6.60
N TYR A 214 -12.13 -4.32 6.38
CA TYR A 214 -12.28 -3.18 5.48
C TYR A 214 -11.94 -3.58 4.05
N THR A 215 -12.84 -3.30 3.10
CA THR A 215 -12.60 -3.44 1.67
C THR A 215 -12.50 -2.05 1.05
N PRO A 216 -11.34 -1.65 0.48
CA PRO A 216 -11.19 -0.40 -0.24
C PRO A 216 -11.98 -0.41 -1.55
N PHE A 217 -12.76 0.66 -1.81
CA PHE A 217 -13.55 0.77 -3.04
C PHE A 217 -13.62 2.21 -3.55
N TRP A 218 -14.00 2.37 -4.82
CA TRP A 218 -14.22 3.65 -5.46
C TRP A 218 -15.69 4.07 -5.35
N PRO A 219 -16.05 5.09 -4.54
CA PRO A 219 -17.42 5.56 -4.44
C PRO A 219 -18.01 6.08 -5.76
N GLN A 220 -17.16 6.55 -6.68
CA GLN A 220 -17.54 7.03 -8.00
C GLN A 220 -18.06 5.93 -8.92
N ASP A 221 -17.57 4.69 -8.75
CA ASP A 221 -17.92 3.52 -9.58
C ASP A 221 -18.94 2.62 -8.88
N ALA A 222 -19.16 2.83 -7.57
CA ALA A 222 -20.11 2.06 -6.76
C ALA A 222 -21.54 2.58 -6.91
N THR A 223 -22.52 1.67 -6.93
CA THR A 223 -23.92 2.02 -6.77
C THR A 223 -24.29 2.08 -5.29
N TYR A 224 -25.29 2.89 -4.93
CA TYR A 224 -25.70 2.97 -3.53
C TYR A 224 -27.22 3.11 -3.37
N THR A 225 -27.70 2.68 -2.21
CA THR A 225 -29.05 2.95 -1.72
C THR A 225 -28.97 3.87 -0.50
N VAL A 226 -29.97 4.73 -0.34
CA VAL A 226 -30.02 5.64 0.83
C VAL A 226 -30.87 4.97 1.90
N ARG A 227 -30.29 4.75 3.07
CA ARG A 227 -30.97 4.21 4.26
C ARG A 227 -31.93 5.27 4.85
N ALA A 228 -32.85 4.83 5.71
CA ALA A 228 -33.83 5.71 6.37
C ALA A 228 -33.16 6.81 7.24
N ASP A 229 -31.96 6.60 7.72
CA ASP A 229 -31.15 7.54 8.49
C ASP A 229 -30.36 8.54 7.62
N GLY A 230 -30.49 8.45 6.28
CA GLY A 230 -29.78 9.29 5.32
C GLY A 230 -28.37 8.78 4.96
N THR A 231 -27.90 7.71 5.56
CA THR A 231 -26.61 7.10 5.20
C THR A 231 -26.69 6.35 3.87
N ARG A 232 -25.56 6.29 3.16
CA ARG A 232 -25.43 5.54 1.90
C ARG A 232 -24.95 4.14 2.19
N ASP A 233 -25.66 3.16 1.68
CA ASP A 233 -25.23 1.76 1.65
C ASP A 233 -24.76 1.44 0.24
N TYR A 234 -23.46 1.22 0.09
CA TYR A 234 -22.82 1.02 -1.20
C TYR A 234 -22.82 -0.47 -1.57
N ASN A 235 -23.23 -0.77 -2.80
CA ASN A 235 -22.84 -2.01 -3.47
C ASN A 235 -21.51 -1.79 -4.15
N ILE A 236 -20.49 -2.53 -3.73
CA ILE A 236 -19.11 -2.37 -4.18
C ILE A 236 -18.69 -3.38 -5.26
N ASP A 237 -19.60 -4.24 -5.72
CA ASP A 237 -19.31 -5.25 -6.74
C ASP A 237 -18.79 -4.58 -8.02
N GLY A 238 -17.53 -4.84 -8.37
CA GLY A 238 -16.86 -4.24 -9.52
C GLY A 238 -16.37 -2.80 -9.30
N ALA A 239 -16.47 -2.28 -8.07
CA ALA A 239 -15.95 -0.98 -7.68
C ALA A 239 -14.80 -1.09 -6.66
N GLU A 240 -14.33 -2.29 -6.35
CA GLU A 240 -13.17 -2.52 -5.50
C GLU A 240 -11.92 -1.90 -6.13
N VAL A 241 -11.06 -1.31 -5.29
CA VAL A 241 -9.80 -0.71 -5.76
C VAL A 241 -8.86 -1.78 -6.30
N PHE A 242 -8.81 -2.95 -5.66
CA PHE A 242 -7.89 -4.03 -6.01
C PHE A 242 -8.65 -5.26 -6.45
N ASP A 243 -8.35 -5.76 -7.63
CA ASP A 243 -8.78 -7.10 -8.06
C ASP A 243 -7.83 -8.14 -7.43
N LEU A 244 -8.35 -8.86 -6.42
CA LEU A 244 -7.61 -9.89 -5.69
C LEU A 244 -7.81 -11.29 -6.29
N SER A 245 -8.64 -11.43 -7.34
CA SER A 245 -8.89 -12.70 -8.03
C SER A 245 -7.86 -12.99 -9.12
N VAL A 246 -7.11 -11.97 -9.54
CA VAL A 246 -6.09 -12.10 -10.60
C VAL A 246 -4.83 -12.75 -10.07
N GLU A 247 -4.24 -13.65 -10.88
CA GLU A 247 -2.94 -14.26 -10.59
C GLU A 247 -1.87 -13.21 -10.33
N ILE A 248 -1.10 -13.41 -9.25
CA ILE A 248 0.03 -12.53 -8.91
C ILE A 248 1.22 -12.87 -9.79
N SER A 249 1.59 -11.95 -10.66
CA SER A 249 2.65 -12.14 -11.65
C SER A 249 3.33 -10.82 -11.99
N SER A 250 4.65 -10.83 -12.09
CA SER A 250 5.44 -9.68 -12.56
C SER A 250 5.23 -9.38 -14.04
N ASP A 251 4.89 -10.38 -14.84
CA ASP A 251 4.57 -10.21 -16.26
C ASP A 251 3.26 -9.46 -16.45
N LEU A 252 2.28 -9.71 -15.58
CA LEU A 252 0.99 -9.04 -15.58
C LEU A 252 1.00 -7.73 -14.78
N ASN A 253 2.09 -7.43 -14.06
CA ASN A 253 2.20 -6.30 -13.12
C ASN A 253 1.13 -6.27 -12.03
N THR A 254 0.72 -7.44 -11.58
CA THR A 254 -0.27 -7.62 -10.49
C THR A 254 0.38 -7.71 -9.11
N ASP A 255 1.70 -7.74 -9.06
CA ASP A 255 2.60 -7.84 -7.91
C ASP A 255 3.13 -6.45 -7.46
N ILE A 256 2.29 -5.41 -7.50
CA ILE A 256 2.69 -4.04 -7.20
C ILE A 256 1.79 -3.45 -6.11
N GLY A 257 2.43 -2.78 -5.13
CA GLY A 257 1.78 -2.05 -4.05
C GLY A 257 1.61 -2.83 -2.75
N GLY A 258 2.14 -2.26 -1.65
CA GLY A 258 2.11 -2.88 -0.33
C GLY A 258 0.70 -3.06 0.22
N LEU A 259 -0.24 -2.17 -0.14
CA LEU A 259 -1.63 -2.27 0.31
C LEU A 259 -2.33 -3.50 -0.28
N LYS A 260 -2.06 -3.83 -1.55
CA LYS A 260 -2.57 -5.06 -2.18
C LYS A 260 -2.01 -6.31 -1.50
N ALA A 261 -0.70 -6.31 -1.19
CA ALA A 261 -0.06 -7.40 -0.45
C ALA A 261 -0.70 -7.61 0.94
N MET A 262 -1.02 -6.54 1.67
CA MET A 262 -1.70 -6.61 2.97
C MET A 262 -3.11 -7.21 2.87
N LEU A 263 -3.88 -6.85 1.83
CA LEU A 263 -5.22 -7.41 1.59
C LEU A 263 -5.15 -8.92 1.30
N LEU A 264 -4.22 -9.34 0.44
CA LEU A 264 -3.99 -10.77 0.13
C LEU A 264 -3.54 -11.53 1.39
N ALA A 265 -2.61 -10.97 2.16
CA ALA A 265 -2.08 -11.57 3.39
C ALA A 265 -3.15 -11.71 4.47
N ARG A 266 -4.09 -10.78 4.58
CA ARG A 266 -5.23 -10.87 5.48
C ARG A 266 -6.18 -12.01 5.13
N GLY A 267 -6.14 -12.52 3.91
CA GLY A 267 -6.94 -13.66 3.45
C GLY A 267 -8.18 -13.23 2.64
N ASP A 268 -8.17 -12.06 2.03
CA ASP A 268 -9.23 -11.56 1.16
C ASP A 268 -9.19 -12.26 -0.22
N HIS A 269 -9.18 -13.57 -0.22
CA HIS A 269 -9.34 -14.33 -1.46
C HIS A 269 -10.84 -14.38 -1.80
N ARG A 270 -11.21 -13.75 -2.88
CA ARG A 270 -12.55 -13.87 -3.47
C ARG A 270 -12.51 -14.68 -4.76
#